data_28ad752a0fad7557d925348721c6f36b
#
_entry.id   28ad752a0fad7557d925348721c6f36b
#
_cell.length_a   1.000
_cell.length_b   1.000
_cell.length_c   1.000
_cell.angle_alpha   90.00
_cell.angle_beta   90.00
_cell.angle_gamma   90.00
#
_symmetry.space_group_name_H-M   'P 1'
#
loop_
_entity.id
_entity.type
_entity.pdbx_description
1 polymer ?
#
loop_
_entity_poly.entity_id
_entity_poly.type
_entity_poly.pdbx_seq_one_letter_code
_entity_poly.pdbx_strand_id
1 'polypeptide(L)'
;MELTPMQYKGYVWPHNPKTYTIRYQRQVAVHKIPFGRYTMQDLGLTRRVMTGEGEFFGPKAYEEFKKLSSVFYEGGPGTLIHPVWQSSQAYLVELSLAQEPRKDYVRYTFAFWETYEG
;
A
#
# COMPACT_ATOMS: atom_id res chain seq x y z
N MET A 1 20.59 8.08 10.02
CA MET A 1 19.74 6.86 10.07
C MET A 1 19.41 6.43 8.66
N GLU A 2 19.78 5.21 8.33
CA GLU A 2 19.46 4.67 7.01
C GLU A 2 18.08 4.03 7.04
N LEU A 3 17.30 4.32 6.02
CA LEU A 3 16.00 3.70 5.86
C LEU A 3 16.15 2.32 5.22
N THR A 4 15.37 1.36 5.69
CA THR A 4 15.31 0.05 5.05
C THR A 4 14.65 0.21 3.67
N PRO A 5 15.20 -0.40 2.61
CA PRO A 5 14.49 -0.40 1.32
C PRO A 5 13.14 -1.09 1.47
N MET A 6 12.10 -0.48 0.91
CA MET A 6 10.78 -1.09 0.88
C MET A 6 10.82 -2.34 0.01
N GLN A 7 10.17 -3.41 0.44
CA GLN A 7 10.17 -4.69 -0.26
C GLN A 7 8.79 -5.32 -0.22
N TYR A 8 8.43 -6.01 -1.29
CA TYR A 8 7.20 -6.77 -1.37
C TYR A 8 7.38 -7.93 -2.35
N LYS A 9 7.12 -9.15 -1.90
CA LYS A 9 7.23 -10.38 -2.72
C LYS A 9 8.56 -10.50 -3.46
N GLY A 10 9.66 -10.19 -2.76
CA GLY A 10 10.98 -10.27 -3.36
C GLY A 10 11.38 -9.08 -4.22
N TYR A 11 10.44 -8.18 -4.52
CA TYR A 11 10.78 -6.93 -5.19
C TYR A 11 11.31 -5.93 -4.17
N VAL A 12 12.53 -5.42 -4.42
CA VAL A 12 13.16 -4.41 -3.56
C VAL A 12 13.14 -3.09 -4.31
N TRP A 13 12.56 -2.06 -3.69
CA TRP A 13 12.52 -0.73 -4.31
C TRP A 13 13.93 -0.16 -4.41
N PRO A 14 14.37 0.29 -5.61
CA PRO A 14 15.68 0.96 -5.74
C PRO A 14 15.72 2.28 -4.99
N HIS A 15 14.57 2.95 -4.91
CA HIS A 15 14.37 4.15 -4.10
C HIS A 15 13.08 3.98 -3.33
N ASN A 16 13.07 4.29 -2.05
CA ASN A 16 11.83 4.25 -1.30
C ASN A 16 10.80 5.20 -1.90
N PRO A 17 9.51 4.88 -1.77
CA PRO A 17 8.46 5.79 -2.23
C PRO A 17 8.65 7.18 -1.63
N LYS A 18 8.30 8.20 -2.41
CA LYS A 18 8.43 9.59 -2.01
C LYS A 18 7.58 9.90 -0.79
N THR A 19 6.36 9.39 -0.79
CA THR A 19 5.42 9.53 0.32
C THR A 19 4.64 8.24 0.49
N TYR A 20 4.17 7.98 1.70
CA TYR A 20 3.17 6.96 1.94
C TYR A 20 2.37 7.32 3.18
N THR A 21 1.12 6.83 3.21
CA THR A 21 0.19 7.05 4.32
C THR A 21 -0.36 5.71 4.75
N ILE A 22 -0.36 5.47 6.04
CA ILE A 22 -0.94 4.27 6.62
C ILE A 22 -2.21 4.67 7.35
N ARG A 23 -3.35 4.05 6.97
CA ARG A 23 -4.62 4.28 7.61
C ARG A 23 -5.13 3.00 8.23
N TYR A 24 -5.59 3.11 9.47
CA TYR A 24 -6.25 2.01 10.16
C TYR A 24 -7.75 2.18 9.99
N GLN A 25 -8.42 1.11 9.59
CA GLN A 25 -9.86 1.12 9.42
C GLN A 25 -10.49 0.11 10.35
N ARG A 26 -11.46 0.59 11.10
CA ARG A 26 -12.22 -0.23 12.04
C ARG A 26 -13.65 -0.36 11.56
N GLN A 27 -14.15 -1.56 11.55
CA GLN A 27 -15.52 -1.79 11.17
C GLN A 27 -16.44 -1.57 12.38
N VAL A 28 -17.47 -0.75 12.19
CA VAL A 28 -18.40 -0.39 13.23
C VAL A 28 -19.81 -0.61 12.69
N ALA A 29 -20.64 -1.32 13.46
CA ALA A 29 -22.05 -1.47 13.17
C ALA A 29 -22.84 -0.48 14.00
N VAL A 30 -23.85 0.15 13.39
CA VAL A 30 -24.74 1.09 14.05
C VAL A 30 -26.11 0.45 14.15
N HIS A 31 -26.63 0.34 15.38
CA HIS A 31 -27.93 -0.25 15.64
C HIS A 31 -28.88 0.84 16.09
N LYS A 32 -30.01 0.97 15.39
CA LYS A 32 -31.09 1.87 15.83
C LYS A 32 -31.93 1.19 16.88
N ILE A 33 -32.18 1.91 17.95
CA ILE A 33 -33.12 1.50 18.98
C ILE A 33 -34.37 2.42 18.96
N PRO A 34 -35.54 1.95 19.43
CA PRO A 34 -36.72 2.82 19.53
C PRO A 34 -36.43 4.10 20.29
N PHE A 35 -37.20 5.15 20.01
CA PHE A 35 -37.11 6.49 20.65
C PHE A 35 -35.89 7.33 20.20
N GLY A 36 -35.42 7.13 18.95
CA GLY A 36 -34.38 7.99 18.36
C GLY A 36 -32.97 7.76 18.87
N ARG A 37 -32.76 6.71 19.65
CA ARG A 37 -31.43 6.33 20.11
C ARG A 37 -30.75 5.39 19.09
N TYR A 38 -29.44 5.31 19.17
CA TYR A 38 -28.68 4.30 18.45
C TYR A 38 -27.49 3.89 19.29
N THR A 39 -27.02 2.67 19.07
CA THR A 39 -25.78 2.16 19.65
C THR A 39 -24.82 1.80 18.55
N MET A 40 -23.55 1.91 18.85
CA MET A 40 -22.48 1.51 17.93
C MET A 40 -21.80 0.27 18.48
N GLN A 41 -21.56 -0.69 17.60
CA GLN A 41 -20.85 -1.91 17.95
C GLN A 41 -19.52 -1.93 17.19
N ASP A 42 -18.44 -2.07 17.92
CA ASP A 42 -17.12 -2.22 17.33
C ASP A 42 -16.96 -3.66 16.87
N LEU A 43 -16.78 -3.84 15.56
CA LEU A 43 -16.56 -5.16 14.96
C LEU A 43 -15.08 -5.49 14.79
N GLY A 44 -14.22 -4.63 15.33
CA GLY A 44 -12.80 -4.85 15.32
C GLY A 44 -12.07 -4.18 14.17
N LEU A 45 -10.76 -4.27 14.19
CA LEU A 45 -9.89 -3.73 13.14
C LEU A 45 -9.91 -4.69 11.96
N THR A 46 -10.44 -4.25 10.81
CA THR A 46 -10.59 -5.10 9.64
C THR A 46 -9.41 -5.04 8.72
N ARG A 47 -8.77 -3.89 8.62
CA ARG A 47 -7.62 -3.75 7.73
C ARG A 47 -6.82 -2.51 8.02
N ARG A 48 -5.59 -2.55 7.57
CA ARG A 48 -4.73 -1.38 7.53
C ARG A 48 -4.45 -1.10 6.05
N VAL A 49 -4.64 0.14 5.62
CA VAL A 49 -4.46 0.55 4.24
C VAL A 49 -3.23 1.43 4.14
N MET A 50 -2.30 1.04 3.27
CA MET A 50 -1.13 1.85 2.97
C MET A 50 -1.23 2.33 1.54
N THR A 51 -1.23 3.65 1.35
CA THR A 51 -1.19 4.26 0.02
C THR A 51 0.05 5.12 -0.08
N GLY A 52 0.54 5.30 -1.29
CA GLY A 52 1.71 6.15 -1.46
C GLY A 52 1.98 6.48 -2.90
N GLU A 53 2.99 7.30 -3.08
CA GLU A 53 3.45 7.77 -4.36
C GLU A 53 4.97 7.65 -4.41
N GLY A 54 5.47 7.22 -5.56
CA GLY A 54 6.90 7.13 -5.76
C GLY A 54 7.27 7.45 -7.18
N GLU A 55 8.57 7.46 -7.42
CA GLU A 55 9.10 7.71 -8.76
C GLU A 55 10.30 6.82 -9.02
N PHE A 56 10.40 6.39 -10.26
CA PHE A 56 11.60 5.74 -10.79
C PHE A 56 12.24 6.68 -11.79
N PHE A 57 13.54 6.80 -11.74
CA PHE A 57 14.27 7.66 -12.67
C PHE A 57 15.56 6.99 -13.11
N GLY A 58 16.09 7.45 -14.24
CA GLY A 58 17.27 6.89 -14.84
C GLY A 58 16.94 5.92 -15.98
N PRO A 59 17.95 5.33 -16.63
CA PRO A 59 17.76 4.51 -17.84
C PRO A 59 16.87 3.28 -17.61
N LYS A 60 16.70 2.84 -16.36
CA LYS A 60 15.92 1.65 -16.04
C LYS A 60 14.57 1.97 -15.41
N ALA A 61 14.11 3.22 -15.48
CA ALA A 61 12.86 3.63 -14.83
C ALA A 61 11.67 2.77 -15.27
N TYR A 62 11.47 2.60 -16.55
CA TYR A 62 10.37 1.82 -17.08
C TYR A 62 10.51 0.33 -16.81
N GLU A 63 11.73 -0.18 -16.78
CA GLU A 63 11.99 -1.58 -16.41
C GLU A 63 11.62 -1.85 -14.96
N GLU A 64 11.90 -0.92 -14.06
CA GLU A 64 11.54 -1.04 -12.65
C GLU A 64 10.01 -1.04 -12.49
N PHE A 65 9.32 -0.18 -13.22
CA PHE A 65 7.85 -0.17 -13.19
C PHE A 65 7.28 -1.48 -13.73
N LYS A 66 7.88 -2.05 -14.77
CA LYS A 66 7.48 -3.35 -15.30
C LYS A 66 7.60 -4.45 -14.26
N LYS A 67 8.69 -4.46 -13.50
CA LYS A 67 8.88 -5.44 -12.41
C LYS A 67 7.78 -5.30 -11.37
N LEU A 68 7.46 -4.08 -10.99
CA LEU A 68 6.39 -3.82 -10.02
C LEU A 68 5.03 -4.24 -10.57
N SER A 69 4.78 -3.99 -11.85
CA SER A 69 3.55 -4.45 -12.51
C SER A 69 3.45 -5.97 -12.52
N SER A 70 4.56 -6.67 -12.72
CA SER A 70 4.58 -8.13 -12.69
C SER A 70 4.19 -8.65 -11.30
N VAL A 71 4.67 -8.00 -10.25
CA VAL A 71 4.29 -8.34 -8.88
C VAL A 71 2.78 -8.12 -8.68
N PHE A 72 2.23 -7.06 -9.25
CA PHE A 72 0.79 -6.79 -9.18
C PHE A 72 -0.01 -7.91 -9.87
N TYR A 73 0.39 -8.32 -11.06
CA TYR A 73 -0.30 -9.38 -11.81
C TYR A 73 -0.18 -10.74 -11.14
N GLU A 74 0.86 -10.97 -10.38
CA GLU A 74 1.02 -12.23 -9.65
C GLU A 74 -0.12 -12.46 -8.68
N GLY A 75 -0.60 -11.39 -8.03
CA GLY A 75 -1.72 -11.47 -7.09
C GLY A 75 -1.38 -12.18 -5.80
N GLY A 76 -2.37 -12.26 -4.91
CA GLY A 76 -2.22 -12.93 -3.62
C GLY A 76 -1.45 -12.13 -2.58
N PRO A 77 -1.40 -12.64 -1.34
CA PRO A 77 -0.72 -11.94 -0.26
C PRO A 77 0.79 -12.10 -0.33
N GLY A 78 1.50 -11.16 0.24
CA GLY A 78 2.94 -11.22 0.41
C GLY A 78 3.37 -10.37 1.59
N THR A 79 4.60 -10.54 2.02
CA THR A 79 5.14 -9.77 3.12
C THR A 79 5.58 -8.40 2.60
N LEU A 80 5.00 -7.35 3.17
CA LEU A 80 5.37 -5.97 2.87
C LEU A 80 6.31 -5.47 3.95
N ILE A 81 7.49 -5.05 3.55
CA ILE A 81 8.49 -4.48 4.46
C ILE A 81 8.50 -2.98 4.27
N HIS A 82 8.14 -2.25 5.31
CA HIS A 82 8.08 -0.79 5.29
C HIS A 82 9.46 -0.18 5.57
N PRO A 83 9.75 1.01 5.04
CA PRO A 83 11.02 1.70 5.32
C PRO A 83 11.23 2.03 6.79
N VAL A 84 10.16 2.40 7.51
CA VAL A 84 10.24 2.86 8.91
C VAL A 84 9.16 2.26 9.80
N TRP A 85 8.41 1.28 9.32
CA TRP A 85 7.28 0.72 10.06
C TRP A 85 7.34 -0.79 10.10
N GLN A 86 6.42 -1.38 10.82
CA GLN A 86 6.36 -2.84 11.00
C GLN A 86 5.99 -3.55 9.71
N SER A 87 6.63 -4.67 9.45
CA SER A 87 6.25 -5.54 8.34
C SER A 87 4.88 -6.15 8.56
N SER A 88 4.18 -6.44 7.46
CA SER A 88 2.86 -7.03 7.52
C SER A 88 2.61 -7.89 6.28
N GLN A 89 1.58 -8.73 6.36
CA GLN A 89 1.07 -9.42 5.18
C GLN A 89 0.13 -8.48 4.44
N ALA A 90 0.32 -8.32 3.15
CA ALA A 90 -0.41 -7.34 2.38
C ALA A 90 -0.77 -7.84 1.00
N TYR A 91 -1.83 -7.25 0.45
CA TYR A 91 -2.21 -7.42 -0.95
C TYR A 91 -1.97 -6.09 -1.66
N LEU A 92 -1.30 -6.14 -2.80
CA LEU A 92 -1.20 -4.96 -3.66
C LEU A 92 -2.48 -4.87 -4.47
N VAL A 93 -3.36 -3.94 -4.09
CA VAL A 93 -4.70 -3.86 -4.67
C VAL A 93 -4.85 -2.80 -5.75
N GLU A 94 -3.92 -1.85 -5.82
CA GLU A 94 -3.95 -0.81 -6.83
C GLU A 94 -2.54 -0.38 -7.18
N LEU A 95 -2.30 -0.21 -8.48
CA LEU A 95 -1.05 0.32 -9.00
C LEU A 95 -1.39 1.18 -10.20
N SER A 96 -1.05 2.47 -10.15
CA SER A 96 -1.36 3.41 -11.21
C SER A 96 -0.11 4.13 -11.68
N LEU A 97 -0.01 4.31 -12.98
CA LEU A 97 0.99 5.16 -13.61
C LEU A 97 0.30 6.45 -14.03
N ALA A 98 0.66 7.57 -13.41
CA ALA A 98 0.01 8.84 -13.66
C ALA A 98 1.05 9.91 -13.94
N GLN A 99 1.34 10.15 -15.23
CA GLN A 99 2.35 11.13 -15.62
C GLN A 99 2.24 11.50 -17.08
N GLU A 100 2.86 12.61 -17.41
CA GLU A 100 3.17 12.94 -18.79
C GLU A 100 4.31 12.05 -19.26
N PRO A 101 4.28 11.54 -20.52
CA PRO A 101 5.39 10.72 -21.01
C PRO A 101 6.71 11.48 -20.94
N ARG A 102 7.69 10.88 -20.29
CA ARG A 102 9.05 11.44 -20.19
C ARG A 102 10.07 10.32 -20.35
N LYS A 103 11.20 10.67 -20.90
CA LYS A 103 12.29 9.73 -20.99
C LYS A 103 12.89 9.48 -19.61
N ASP A 104 13.08 8.21 -19.29
CA ASP A 104 13.79 7.78 -18.08
C ASP A 104 13.15 8.31 -16.78
N TYR A 105 11.82 8.42 -16.78
CA TYR A 105 11.07 8.87 -15.60
C TYR A 105 9.70 8.22 -15.53
N VAL A 106 9.37 7.70 -14.35
CA VAL A 106 8.06 7.10 -14.06
C VAL A 106 7.60 7.60 -12.70
N ARG A 107 6.38 8.14 -12.66
CA ARG A 107 5.71 8.46 -11.40
C ARG A 107 4.52 7.51 -11.25
N TYR A 108 4.39 6.90 -10.10
CA TYR A 108 3.37 5.90 -9.85
C TYR A 108 2.74 6.10 -8.48
N THR A 109 1.52 5.60 -8.34
CA THR A 109 0.83 5.51 -7.06
C THR A 109 0.47 4.06 -6.78
N PHE A 110 0.35 3.71 -5.52
CA PHE A 110 0.06 2.33 -5.13
C PHE A 110 -0.84 2.30 -3.90
N ALA A 111 -1.52 1.18 -3.72
CA ALA A 111 -2.30 0.93 -2.51
C ALA A 111 -2.14 -0.53 -2.10
N PHE A 112 -1.81 -0.75 -0.84
CA PHE A 112 -1.76 -2.06 -0.22
C PHE A 112 -2.86 -2.15 0.83
N TRP A 113 -3.52 -3.30 0.87
CA TRP A 113 -4.41 -3.65 1.97
C TRP A 113 -3.69 -4.68 2.81
N GLU A 114 -3.43 -4.33 4.05
CA GLU A 114 -2.67 -5.16 4.97
C GLU A 114 -3.58 -5.87 5.93
N THR A 115 -3.31 -7.15 6.20
CA THR A 115 -4.00 -7.86 7.25
C THR A 115 -3.35 -7.54 8.58
N TYR A 116 -4.17 -7.31 9.58
CA TYR A 116 -3.69 -7.07 10.93
C TYR A 116 -4.21 -8.19 11.82
N GLU A 117 -3.26 -8.93 12.40
CA GLU A 117 -3.57 -9.94 13.41
C GLU A 117 -3.03 -9.39 14.73
N GLY A 118 -3.95 -8.87 15.50
CA GLY A 118 -3.62 -8.30 16.79
C GLY A 118 -3.40 -9.32 17.87
#